data_246144e4e92ad8912dab07191c952c80
#
_entry.id   246144e4e92ad8912dab07191c952c80
#
_cell.length_a   1.000
_cell.length_b   1.000
_cell.length_c   1.000
_cell.angle_alpha   90.00
_cell.angle_beta   90.00
_cell.angle_gamma   90.00
#
_symmetry.space_group_name_H-M   'P 1'
#
loop_
_entity.id
_entity.type
_entity.pdbx_description
1 polymer ?
#
loop_
_entity_poly.entity_id
_entity_poly.type
_entity_poly.pdbx_seq_one_letter_code
_entity_poly.pdbx_strand_id
1 'polypeptide(L)'
;MKRITREWIDKAEADWSSAGLLFRARKRPDYDGACFHAQQSAEKYLKARLVEAGIYFSKTHNLMVLHALVLAVEPSWTPLQQHLRT
;
A
#
# COMPACT_ATOMS: atom_id res chain seq x y z
N MET A 1 17.89 6.00 2.38
CA MET A 1 16.61 5.36 2.81
C MET A 1 16.80 4.71 4.17
N LYS A 2 15.87 4.94 5.06
CA LYS A 2 15.89 4.34 6.39
C LYS A 2 15.69 2.83 6.29
N ARG A 3 16.28 2.07 7.24
CA ARG A 3 16.12 0.62 7.26
C ARG A 3 14.66 0.20 7.41
N ILE A 4 13.92 0.87 8.30
CA ILE A 4 12.51 0.53 8.52
C ILE A 4 11.64 0.85 7.27
N THR A 5 12.00 1.88 6.52
CA THR A 5 11.35 2.18 5.24
C THR A 5 11.53 1.01 4.28
N ARG A 6 12.75 0.47 4.19
CA ARG A 6 13.04 -0.67 3.34
C ARG A 6 12.23 -1.89 3.75
N GLU A 7 12.10 -2.12 5.05
CA GLU A 7 11.30 -3.24 5.55
C GLU A 7 9.84 -3.15 5.13
N TRP A 8 9.25 -1.94 5.17
CA TRP A 8 7.89 -1.74 4.70
C TRP A 8 7.75 -1.97 3.20
N ILE A 9 8.75 -1.53 2.41
CA ILE A 9 8.76 -1.74 0.96
C ILE A 9 8.83 -3.24 0.65
N ASP A 10 9.70 -3.97 1.33
CA ASP A 10 9.85 -5.41 1.11
C ASP A 10 8.53 -6.15 1.39
N LYS A 11 7.84 -5.77 2.45
CA LYS A 11 6.53 -6.35 2.77
C LYS A 11 5.48 -5.98 1.73
N ALA A 12 5.51 -4.74 1.25
CA ALA A 12 4.59 -4.28 0.20
C ALA A 12 4.80 -5.06 -1.09
N GLU A 13 6.05 -5.29 -1.47
CA GLU A 13 6.38 -6.07 -2.67
C GLU A 13 5.96 -7.52 -2.53
N ALA A 14 6.09 -8.11 -1.35
CA ALA A 14 5.63 -9.48 -1.09
C ALA A 14 4.12 -9.60 -1.27
N ASP A 15 3.35 -8.64 -0.75
CA ASP A 15 1.90 -8.63 -0.93
C ASP A 15 1.52 -8.43 -2.41
N TRP A 16 2.24 -7.58 -3.11
CA TRP A 16 1.99 -7.36 -4.53
C TRP A 16 2.23 -8.63 -5.35
N SER A 17 3.31 -9.36 -5.05
CA SER A 17 3.61 -10.64 -5.68
C SER A 17 2.51 -11.66 -5.40
N SER A 18 2.02 -11.74 -4.16
CA SER A 18 0.91 -12.61 -3.79
C SER A 18 -0.37 -12.28 -4.55
N ALA A 19 -0.67 -10.97 -4.67
CA ALA A 19 -1.83 -10.52 -5.44
C ALA A 19 -1.75 -11.00 -6.90
N GLY A 20 -0.57 -10.88 -7.51
CA GLY A 20 -0.37 -11.31 -8.88
C GLY A 20 -0.55 -12.81 -9.06
N LEU A 21 -0.02 -13.61 -8.13
CA LEU A 21 -0.16 -15.06 -8.17
C LEU A 21 -1.62 -15.49 -8.07
N LEU A 22 -2.37 -14.89 -7.15
CA LEU A 22 -3.78 -15.22 -6.95
C LEU A 22 -4.63 -14.80 -8.15
N PHE A 23 -4.33 -13.64 -8.73
CA PHE A 23 -5.05 -13.13 -9.89
C PHE A 23 -4.81 -14.00 -11.13
N ARG A 24 -3.59 -14.54 -11.30
CA ARG A 24 -3.21 -15.31 -12.48
C ARG A 24 -3.38 -16.82 -12.33
N ALA A 25 -3.91 -17.30 -11.19
CA ALA A 25 -4.10 -18.73 -10.98
C ALA A 25 -5.05 -19.29 -12.05
N ARG A 26 -4.59 -20.31 -12.79
CA ARG A 26 -5.32 -20.83 -13.94
C ARG A 26 -6.56 -21.64 -13.57
N LYS A 27 -6.43 -22.49 -12.54
CA LYS A 27 -7.53 -23.40 -12.18
C LYS A 27 -8.58 -22.71 -11.31
N ARG A 28 -8.15 -21.83 -10.42
CA ARG A 28 -9.02 -21.18 -9.45
C ARG A 28 -8.49 -19.78 -9.13
N PRO A 29 -8.77 -18.79 -9.98
CA PRO A 29 -8.39 -17.41 -9.64
C PRO A 29 -9.08 -17.00 -8.35
N ASP A 30 -8.32 -16.40 -7.45
CA ASP A 30 -8.84 -15.84 -6.20
C ASP A 30 -8.80 -14.32 -6.30
N TYR A 31 -9.87 -13.75 -6.85
CA TYR A 31 -9.94 -12.31 -7.05
C TYR A 31 -10.07 -11.54 -5.74
N ASP A 32 -10.79 -12.10 -4.76
CA ASP A 32 -10.90 -11.47 -3.44
C ASP A 32 -9.56 -11.46 -2.72
N GLY A 33 -8.84 -12.58 -2.76
CA GLY A 33 -7.49 -12.66 -2.21
C GLY A 33 -6.52 -11.75 -2.92
N ALA A 34 -6.61 -11.66 -4.26
CA ALA A 34 -5.77 -10.75 -5.04
C ALA A 34 -6.03 -9.30 -4.65
N CYS A 35 -7.29 -8.90 -4.52
CA CYS A 35 -7.65 -7.54 -4.09
C CYS A 35 -7.18 -7.26 -2.67
N PHE A 36 -7.32 -8.22 -1.76
CA PHE A 36 -6.85 -8.09 -0.39
C PHE A 36 -5.35 -7.80 -0.35
N HIS A 37 -4.56 -8.62 -1.05
CA HIS A 37 -3.10 -8.45 -1.06
C HIS A 37 -2.66 -7.18 -1.78
N ALA A 38 -3.36 -6.79 -2.86
CA ALA A 38 -3.08 -5.52 -3.54
C ALA A 38 -3.33 -4.34 -2.61
N GLN A 39 -4.41 -4.38 -1.84
CA GLN A 39 -4.74 -3.35 -0.87
C GLN A 39 -3.70 -3.29 0.27
N GLN A 40 -3.27 -4.45 0.76
CA GLN A 40 -2.21 -4.54 1.77
C GLN A 40 -0.90 -3.97 1.24
N SER A 41 -0.58 -4.24 -0.03
CA SER A 41 0.61 -3.69 -0.67
C SER A 41 0.56 -2.16 -0.71
N ALA A 42 -0.56 -1.59 -1.15
CA ALA A 42 -0.74 -0.14 -1.21
C ALA A 42 -0.59 0.49 0.18
N GLU A 43 -1.21 -0.10 1.19
CA GLU A 43 -1.11 0.36 2.58
C GLU A 43 0.35 0.40 3.04
N LYS A 44 1.11 -0.65 2.76
CA LYS A 44 2.50 -0.73 3.21
C LYS A 44 3.41 0.24 2.46
N TYR A 45 3.15 0.49 1.17
CA TYR A 45 3.89 1.53 0.44
C TYR A 45 3.62 2.92 1.03
N LEU A 46 2.38 3.22 1.38
CA LEU A 46 2.05 4.49 2.02
C LEU A 46 2.75 4.63 3.37
N LYS A 47 2.77 3.57 4.17
CA LYS A 47 3.48 3.55 5.44
C LYS A 47 4.98 3.76 5.25
N ALA A 48 5.58 3.13 4.24
CA ALA A 48 6.98 3.32 3.90
C ALA A 48 7.27 4.80 3.61
N ARG A 49 6.42 5.45 2.84
CA ARG A 49 6.59 6.86 2.50
C ARG A 49 6.51 7.74 3.75
N LEU A 50 5.56 7.45 4.64
CA LEU A 50 5.40 8.21 5.88
C LEU A 50 6.62 8.05 6.81
N VAL A 51 7.11 6.82 6.94
CA VAL A 51 8.30 6.54 7.74
C VAL A 51 9.51 7.30 7.19
N GLU A 52 9.70 7.31 5.88
CA GLU A 52 10.82 8.02 5.26
C GLU A 52 10.74 9.52 5.51
N ALA A 53 9.53 10.07 5.51
CA ALA A 53 9.30 11.49 5.79
C ALA A 53 9.33 11.83 7.28
N GLY A 54 9.40 10.82 8.16
CA GLY A 54 9.39 11.04 9.60
C GLY A 54 8.02 11.41 10.16
N ILE A 55 6.95 11.07 9.45
CA ILE A 55 5.58 11.39 9.86
C ILE A 55 5.02 10.24 10.69
N TYR A 56 4.53 10.55 11.91
CA TYR A 56 3.89 9.56 12.75
C TYR A 56 2.53 9.16 12.19
N PHE A 57 2.22 7.88 12.27
CA PHE A 57 0.88 7.36 12.01
C PHE A 57 0.56 6.27 13.03
N SER A 58 -0.71 6.19 13.44
CA SER A 58 -1.17 5.14 14.34
C SER A 58 -1.27 3.81 13.60
N LYS A 59 -1.50 2.72 14.33
CA LYS A 59 -1.75 1.41 13.72
C LYS A 59 -3.10 1.46 13.00
N THR A 60 -3.07 1.80 11.72
CA THR A 60 -4.29 1.90 10.91
C THR A 60 -4.11 1.11 9.62
N HIS A 61 -5.23 0.55 9.14
CA HIS A 61 -5.31 -0.10 7.84
C HIS A 61 -6.19 0.71 6.89
N ASN A 62 -6.58 1.92 7.27
CA ASN A 62 -7.41 2.78 6.43
C ASN A 62 -6.53 3.51 5.42
N LEU A 63 -6.62 3.09 4.15
CA LEU A 63 -5.84 3.67 3.06
C LEU A 63 -6.10 5.16 2.88
N MET A 64 -7.33 5.61 3.10
CA MET A 64 -7.67 7.03 2.94
C MET A 64 -6.96 7.88 3.98
N VAL A 65 -6.88 7.40 5.23
CA VAL A 65 -6.16 8.10 6.29
C VAL A 65 -4.67 8.18 5.96
N LEU A 66 -4.08 7.06 5.57
CA LEU A 66 -2.65 7.01 5.22
C LEU A 66 -2.35 7.91 4.02
N HIS A 67 -3.19 7.87 3.01
CA HIS A 67 -3.00 8.69 1.82
C HIS A 67 -3.16 10.18 2.13
N ALA A 68 -4.10 10.56 3.00
CA ALA A 68 -4.26 11.94 3.43
C ALA A 68 -2.99 12.45 4.12
N LEU A 69 -2.34 11.62 4.93
CA LEU A 69 -1.06 11.99 5.57
C LEU A 69 0.05 12.14 4.55
N VAL A 70 0.10 11.26 3.54
CA VAL A 70 1.10 11.35 2.47
C VAL A 70 0.91 12.60 1.64
N LEU A 71 -0.33 13.03 1.38
CA LEU A 71 -0.61 14.24 0.61
C LEU A 71 -0.03 15.49 1.25
N ALA A 72 0.17 15.49 2.56
CA ALA A 72 0.80 16.61 3.25
C ALA A 72 2.25 16.81 2.79
N VAL A 73 2.92 15.77 2.31
CA VAL A 73 4.31 15.81 1.83
C VAL A 73 4.43 15.58 0.33
N GLU A 74 3.43 14.95 -0.29
CA GLU A 74 3.43 14.57 -1.71
C GLU A 74 2.10 14.92 -2.37
N PRO A 75 1.85 16.21 -2.65
CA PRO A 75 0.58 16.61 -3.28
C PRO A 75 0.30 15.91 -4.62
N SER A 76 1.36 15.46 -5.32
CA SER A 76 1.24 14.76 -6.60
C SER A 76 0.50 13.42 -6.50
N TRP A 77 0.25 12.93 -5.28
CA TRP A 77 -0.48 11.68 -5.06
C TRP A 77 -2.00 11.85 -5.04
N THR A 78 -2.50 13.03 -5.35
CA THR A 78 -3.94 13.31 -5.43
C THR A 78 -4.69 12.36 -6.36
N PRO A 79 -4.17 12.01 -7.56
CA PRO A 79 -4.86 11.06 -8.43
C PRO A 79 -5.06 9.69 -7.78
N LEU A 80 -4.10 9.25 -6.98
CA LEU A 80 -4.23 7.98 -6.24
C LEU A 80 -5.36 8.05 -5.22
N GLN A 81 -5.52 9.18 -4.53
CA GLN A 81 -6.61 9.38 -3.59
C GLN A 81 -7.97 9.25 -4.28
N GLN A 82 -8.12 9.86 -5.44
CA GLN A 82 -9.36 9.77 -6.23
C GLN A 82 -9.67 8.32 -6.60
N HIS A 83 -8.65 7.57 -6.99
CA HIS A 83 -8.79 6.17 -7.33
C HIS A 83 -9.22 5.33 -6.12
N LEU A 84 -8.65 5.60 -4.95
CA LEU A 84 -8.98 4.86 -3.73
C LEU A 84 -10.41 5.09 -3.24
N ARG A 85 -11.04 6.20 -3.63
CA ARG A 85 -12.42 6.50 -3.25
C ARG A 85 -13.46 5.71 -4.06
N THR A 86 -13.08 5.21 -5.18
CA THR A 86 -13.99 4.43 -6.01
C THR A 86 -13.94 2.97 -5.65
#